data_56d39917dde63b60ac6984df2491182e
#
_entry.id   56d39917dde63b60ac6984df2491182e
#
_cell.length_a   1.000
_cell.length_b   1.000
_cell.length_c   1.000
_cell.angle_alpha   90.00
_cell.angle_beta   90.00
_cell.angle_gamma   90.00
#
_symmetry.space_group_name_H-M   'P 1'
#
loop_
_entity.id
_entity.type
_entity.pdbx_description
1 polymer ?
#
loop_
_entity_poly.entity_id
_entity_poly.type
_entity_poly.pdbx_seq_one_letter_code
_entity_poly.pdbx_strand_id
1 'polypeptide(L)'
;MSKNPKYIIDQVYKFSKIIYFHYEINENLTEVKNYIFKKGREPGLVLMAKNKYQDLNFIIDDFKEVMILSIDNPGYSGQKFNEESYELINQLDKSFKRKNFNLLVDGGVNSSIIKKINCEKIVSGAAVLNSKKPIYEIMKLQTVSRYESI
;
A
#
# COMPACT_ATOMS: atom_id res chain seq x y z
N MET A 1 -3.14 -11.46 8.14
CA MET A 1 -3.84 -10.32 8.77
C MET A 1 -4.22 -10.70 10.19
N SER A 2 -4.04 -9.81 11.16
CA SER A 2 -4.34 -10.10 12.57
C SER A 2 -5.81 -9.81 12.89
N LYS A 3 -6.43 -10.69 13.66
CA LYS A 3 -7.76 -10.45 14.25
C LYS A 3 -7.70 -9.50 15.45
N ASN A 4 -6.52 -9.28 16.01
CA ASN A 4 -6.26 -8.34 17.10
C ASN A 4 -5.12 -7.40 16.72
N PRO A 5 -5.41 -6.29 16.02
CA PRO A 5 -4.40 -5.36 15.55
C PRO A 5 -3.62 -4.70 16.69
N LYS A 6 -4.25 -4.35 17.81
CA LYS A 6 -3.58 -3.70 18.95
C LYS A 6 -2.47 -4.58 19.54
N TYR A 7 -2.71 -5.89 19.65
CA TYR A 7 -1.69 -6.83 20.11
C TYR A 7 -0.46 -6.84 19.17
N ILE A 8 -0.69 -6.88 17.86
CA ILE A 8 0.43 -6.87 16.90
C ILE A 8 1.15 -5.52 16.91
N ILE A 9 0.42 -4.40 17.00
CA ILE A 9 1.01 -3.06 17.12
C ILE A 9 1.99 -3.01 18.29
N ASP A 10 1.63 -3.56 19.45
CA ASP A 10 2.50 -3.60 20.64
C ASP A 10 3.80 -4.40 20.43
N GLN A 11 3.80 -5.37 19.53
CA GLN A 11 5.00 -6.14 19.20
C GLN A 11 5.93 -5.39 18.22
N VAL A 12 5.36 -4.58 17.28
CA VAL A 12 6.14 -4.05 16.17
C VAL A 12 6.44 -2.55 16.25
N TYR A 13 5.74 -1.77 17.09
CA TYR A 13 5.85 -0.30 17.07
C TYR A 13 7.27 0.21 17.29
N LYS A 14 8.11 -0.52 18.06
CA LYS A 14 9.51 -0.13 18.34
C LYS A 14 10.40 -0.21 17.10
N PHE A 15 10.03 -1.05 16.12
CA PHE A 15 10.84 -1.36 14.94
C PHE A 15 10.29 -0.72 13.66
N SER A 16 9.14 -0.03 13.73
CA SER A 16 8.44 0.51 12.57
C SER A 16 8.22 2.00 12.70
N LYS A 17 8.41 2.76 11.62
CA LYS A 17 8.04 4.18 11.55
C LYS A 17 6.56 4.33 11.18
N ILE A 18 6.08 3.49 10.27
CA ILE A 18 4.70 3.45 9.78
C ILE A 18 4.15 2.07 10.08
N ILE A 19 2.92 2.00 10.55
CA ILE A 19 2.22 0.73 10.81
C ILE A 19 0.96 0.71 9.95
N TYR A 20 0.97 -0.17 8.95
CA TYR A 20 -0.15 -0.35 8.04
C TYR A 20 -1.17 -1.34 8.60
N PHE A 21 -2.47 -1.02 8.50
CA PHE A 21 -3.57 -1.90 8.85
C PHE A 21 -4.69 -1.84 7.81
N HIS A 22 -5.40 -2.93 7.65
CA HIS A 22 -6.42 -3.07 6.61
C HIS A 22 -7.70 -2.30 6.93
N TYR A 23 -8.34 -1.78 5.89
CA TYR A 23 -9.66 -1.16 5.96
C TYR A 23 -10.73 -2.14 6.48
N GLU A 24 -10.62 -3.42 6.12
CA GLU A 24 -11.57 -4.49 6.46
C GLU A 24 -11.35 -5.10 7.86
N ILE A 25 -10.73 -4.40 8.80
CA ILE A 25 -10.65 -4.89 10.18
C ILE A 25 -12.01 -4.82 10.88
N ASN A 26 -12.21 -5.70 11.86
CA ASN A 26 -13.44 -5.71 12.67
C ASN A 26 -13.46 -4.64 13.78
N GLU A 27 -12.32 -4.02 14.06
CA GLU A 27 -12.21 -2.95 15.05
C GLU A 27 -12.52 -1.58 14.42
N ASN A 28 -12.85 -0.61 15.25
CA ASN A 28 -13.04 0.77 14.80
C ASN A 28 -11.72 1.34 14.26
N LEU A 29 -11.73 1.75 12.99
CA LEU A 29 -10.53 2.26 12.30
C LEU A 29 -9.90 3.46 13.01
N THR A 30 -10.74 4.39 13.50
CA THR A 30 -10.27 5.58 14.24
C THR A 30 -9.60 5.20 15.55
N GLU A 31 -10.10 4.20 16.26
CA GLU A 31 -9.46 3.71 17.49
C GLU A 31 -8.10 3.10 17.21
N VAL A 32 -7.97 2.26 16.16
CA VAL A 32 -6.71 1.64 15.78
C VAL A 32 -5.72 2.71 15.32
N LYS A 33 -6.16 3.66 14.49
CA LYS A 33 -5.36 4.82 14.08
C LYS A 33 -4.80 5.57 15.30
N ASN A 34 -5.68 5.96 16.23
CA ASN A 34 -5.30 6.69 17.42
C ASN A 34 -4.37 5.89 18.34
N TYR A 35 -4.54 4.56 18.40
CA TYR A 35 -3.66 3.68 19.15
C TYR A 35 -2.22 3.70 18.58
N ILE A 36 -2.08 3.66 17.26
CA ILE A 36 -0.79 3.77 16.58
C ILE A 36 -0.13 5.14 16.86
N PHE A 37 -0.90 6.23 16.77
CA PHE A 37 -0.41 7.57 17.10
C PHE A 37 0.08 7.68 18.55
N LYS A 38 -0.66 7.11 19.52
CA LYS A 38 -0.25 7.08 20.92
C LYS A 38 1.08 6.34 21.14
N LYS A 39 1.45 5.40 20.26
CA LYS A 39 2.76 4.74 20.27
C LYS A 39 3.85 5.56 19.56
N GLY A 40 3.55 6.78 19.11
CA GLY A 40 4.49 7.64 18.38
C GLY A 40 4.81 7.14 16.97
N ARG A 41 3.87 6.47 16.31
CA ARG A 41 4.02 5.92 14.96
C ARG A 41 2.98 6.47 14.01
N GLU A 42 3.32 6.52 12.71
CA GLU A 42 2.38 6.94 11.66
C GLU A 42 1.46 5.75 11.28
N PRO A 43 0.13 5.93 11.30
CA PRO A 43 -0.79 4.91 10.79
C PRO A 43 -0.87 4.95 9.27
N GLY A 44 -0.84 3.80 8.63
CA GLY A 44 -1.09 3.63 7.20
C GLY A 44 -2.34 2.79 6.96
N LEU A 45 -3.16 3.20 5.99
CA LEU A 45 -4.37 2.48 5.60
C LEU A 45 -4.08 1.54 4.43
N VAL A 46 -4.45 0.27 4.56
CA VAL A 46 -4.37 -0.73 3.47
C VAL A 46 -5.73 -0.96 2.88
N LEU A 47 -5.81 -0.84 1.55
CA LEU A 47 -7.00 -1.07 0.73
C LEU A 47 -6.76 -2.26 -0.20
N MET A 48 -7.81 -3.02 -0.46
CA MET A 48 -7.83 -4.10 -1.45
C MET A 48 -8.46 -3.61 -2.75
N ALA A 49 -8.19 -4.27 -3.88
CA ALA A 49 -8.79 -3.95 -5.18
C ALA A 49 -10.32 -3.86 -5.15
N LYS A 50 -10.97 -4.70 -4.33
CA LYS A 50 -12.43 -4.73 -4.16
C LYS A 50 -13.03 -3.52 -3.42
N ASN A 51 -12.21 -2.68 -2.77
CA ASN A 51 -12.72 -1.51 -2.07
C ASN A 51 -13.16 -0.44 -3.08
N LYS A 52 -14.32 0.17 -2.82
CA LYS A 52 -14.85 1.21 -3.69
C LYS A 52 -14.40 2.58 -3.20
N TYR A 53 -13.89 3.40 -4.10
CA TYR A 53 -13.41 4.75 -3.77
C TYR A 53 -14.46 5.60 -3.04
N GLN A 54 -15.74 5.46 -3.42
CA GLN A 54 -16.84 6.20 -2.81
C GLN A 54 -16.98 5.95 -1.31
N ASP A 55 -16.69 4.73 -0.85
CA ASP A 55 -16.78 4.35 0.56
C ASP A 55 -15.59 4.89 1.38
N LEU A 56 -14.51 5.29 0.70
CA LEU A 56 -13.27 5.73 1.30
C LEU A 56 -13.19 7.25 1.51
N ASN A 57 -14.06 8.03 0.85
CA ASN A 57 -14.00 9.49 0.80
C ASN A 57 -13.97 10.19 2.17
N PHE A 58 -14.57 9.59 3.19
CA PHE A 58 -14.65 10.17 4.53
C PHE A 58 -13.47 9.79 5.44
N ILE A 59 -12.72 8.75 5.09
CA ILE A 59 -11.68 8.21 5.96
C ILE A 59 -10.28 8.45 5.42
N ILE A 60 -10.12 8.57 4.10
CA ILE A 60 -8.81 8.64 3.47
C ILE A 60 -8.00 9.87 3.89
N ASP A 61 -8.68 11.00 4.15
CA ASP A 61 -8.05 12.24 4.61
C ASP A 61 -7.39 12.12 5.99
N ASP A 62 -7.78 11.11 6.73
CA ASP A 62 -7.25 10.82 8.05
C ASP A 62 -5.87 10.14 8.03
N PHE A 63 -5.36 9.78 6.85
CA PHE A 63 -4.13 9.04 6.67
C PHE A 63 -3.16 9.75 5.73
N LYS A 64 -1.89 9.80 6.12
CA LYS A 64 -0.80 10.29 5.26
C LYS A 64 -0.18 9.20 4.41
N GLU A 65 -0.47 7.95 4.71
CA GLU A 65 0.05 6.78 4.01
C GLU A 65 -1.11 5.85 3.64
N VAL A 66 -1.29 5.62 2.35
CA VAL A 66 -2.33 4.73 1.82
C VAL A 66 -1.65 3.68 0.94
N MET A 67 -1.92 2.41 1.21
CA MET A 67 -1.37 1.28 0.47
C MET A 67 -2.48 0.56 -0.28
N ILE A 68 -2.30 0.30 -1.56
CA ILE A 68 -3.11 -0.66 -2.31
C ILE A 68 -2.42 -2.01 -2.27
N LEU A 69 -3.07 -2.99 -1.67
CA LEU A 69 -2.63 -4.39 -1.75
C LEU A 69 -3.27 -5.04 -2.98
N SER A 70 -2.48 -5.12 -4.05
CA SER A 70 -2.91 -5.50 -5.41
C SER A 70 -2.79 -7.00 -5.68
N ILE A 71 -3.21 -7.83 -4.72
CA ILE A 71 -3.28 -9.31 -4.83
C ILE A 71 -4.60 -9.81 -4.27
N ASP A 72 -5.01 -11.03 -4.66
CA ASP A 72 -6.29 -11.61 -4.24
C ASP A 72 -6.24 -12.19 -2.83
N ASN A 73 -5.15 -12.85 -2.47
CA ASN A 73 -5.02 -13.60 -1.22
C ASN A 73 -3.91 -13.02 -0.32
N PRO A 74 -4.22 -12.09 0.58
CA PRO A 74 -3.25 -11.52 1.50
C PRO A 74 -2.54 -12.59 2.35
N GLY A 75 -1.21 -12.43 2.52
CA GLY A 75 -0.39 -13.36 3.29
C GLY A 75 0.37 -14.39 2.46
N TYR A 76 0.15 -14.46 1.14
CA TYR A 76 0.88 -15.34 0.22
C TYR A 76 1.66 -14.51 -0.78
N SER A 77 2.97 -14.78 -0.89
CA SER A 77 3.85 -14.12 -1.86
C SER A 77 3.76 -14.75 -3.26
N GLY A 78 4.29 -14.06 -4.28
CA GLY A 78 4.42 -14.59 -5.64
C GLY A 78 3.14 -14.54 -6.47
N GLN A 79 2.09 -13.90 -5.99
CA GLN A 79 0.86 -13.71 -6.76
C GLN A 79 1.05 -12.67 -7.87
N LYS A 80 0.23 -12.79 -8.92
CA LYS A 80 0.15 -11.78 -9.96
C LYS A 80 -0.55 -10.53 -9.45
N PHE A 81 -0.25 -9.40 -10.09
CA PHE A 81 -0.97 -8.15 -9.88
C PHE A 81 -2.45 -8.33 -10.24
N ASN A 82 -3.34 -7.95 -9.34
CA ASN A 82 -4.78 -7.95 -9.61
C ASN A 82 -5.12 -6.70 -10.42
N GLU A 83 -5.58 -6.89 -11.67
CA GLU A 83 -5.85 -5.80 -12.60
C GLU A 83 -7.01 -4.88 -12.17
N GLU A 84 -7.93 -5.35 -11.32
CA GLU A 84 -8.99 -4.50 -10.74
C GLU A 84 -8.38 -3.37 -9.87
N SER A 85 -7.15 -3.56 -9.38
CA SER A 85 -6.44 -2.52 -8.62
C SER A 85 -6.16 -1.26 -9.43
N TYR A 86 -6.07 -1.34 -10.77
CA TYR A 86 -5.88 -0.16 -11.62
C TYR A 86 -6.99 0.86 -11.46
N GLU A 87 -8.23 0.41 -11.37
CA GLU A 87 -9.39 1.31 -11.21
C GLU A 87 -9.27 2.12 -9.92
N LEU A 88 -9.03 1.43 -8.79
CA LEU A 88 -8.89 2.08 -7.49
C LEU A 88 -7.66 3.01 -7.46
N ILE A 89 -6.51 2.58 -8.00
CA ILE A 89 -5.30 3.41 -8.09
C ILE A 89 -5.59 4.69 -8.89
N ASN A 90 -6.24 4.58 -10.06
CA ASN A 90 -6.57 5.73 -10.90
C ASN A 90 -7.56 6.69 -10.23
N GLN A 91 -8.55 6.17 -9.51
CA GLN A 91 -9.51 6.99 -8.77
C GLN A 91 -8.83 7.76 -7.64
N LEU A 92 -7.94 7.10 -6.89
CA LEU A 92 -7.14 7.74 -5.85
C LEU A 92 -6.18 8.79 -6.42
N ASP A 93 -5.49 8.49 -7.51
CA ASP A 93 -4.56 9.41 -8.17
C ASP A 93 -5.25 10.67 -8.69
N LYS A 94 -6.43 10.53 -9.27
CA LYS A 94 -7.24 11.66 -9.78
C LYS A 94 -8.03 12.38 -8.70
N SER A 95 -8.02 11.89 -7.47
CA SER A 95 -8.73 12.51 -6.36
C SER A 95 -8.17 13.90 -6.06
N PHE A 96 -9.04 14.85 -5.78
CA PHE A 96 -8.61 16.18 -5.26
C PHE A 96 -7.88 16.10 -3.92
N LYS A 97 -8.03 15.00 -3.19
CA LYS A 97 -7.36 14.69 -1.92
C LYS A 97 -5.96 14.10 -2.11
N ARG A 98 -5.56 13.82 -3.36
CA ARG A 98 -4.30 13.14 -3.70
C ARG A 98 -3.06 13.76 -3.05
N LYS A 99 -3.07 15.06 -2.80
CA LYS A 99 -1.97 15.78 -2.17
C LYS A 99 -1.83 15.53 -0.65
N ASN A 100 -2.83 14.90 -0.02
CA ASN A 100 -2.88 14.72 1.42
C ASN A 100 -2.19 13.43 1.88
N PHE A 101 -1.92 12.49 0.97
CA PHE A 101 -1.32 11.20 1.30
C PHE A 101 -0.32 10.72 0.26
N ASN A 102 0.61 9.87 0.68
CA ASN A 102 1.46 9.09 -0.19
C ASN A 102 0.75 7.79 -0.57
N LEU A 103 0.71 7.49 -1.87
CA LEU A 103 0.18 6.23 -2.36
C LEU A 103 1.31 5.20 -2.50
N LEU A 104 1.09 4.02 -1.94
CA LEU A 104 1.99 2.88 -2.04
C LEU A 104 1.23 1.72 -2.69
N VAL A 105 1.88 0.97 -3.58
CA VAL A 105 1.31 -0.23 -4.20
C VAL A 105 2.17 -1.43 -3.87
N ASP A 106 1.54 -2.47 -3.29
CA ASP A 106 2.16 -3.74 -2.92
C ASP A 106 1.40 -4.90 -3.55
N GLY A 107 2.11 -5.85 -4.14
CA GLY A 107 1.55 -7.08 -4.69
C GLY A 107 1.66 -7.19 -6.21
N GLY A 108 2.48 -8.13 -6.67
CA GLY A 108 2.68 -8.43 -8.09
C GLY A 108 3.31 -7.33 -8.93
N VAL A 109 3.84 -6.27 -8.28
CA VAL A 109 4.45 -5.13 -8.98
C VAL A 109 5.76 -5.54 -9.65
N ASN A 110 5.89 -5.21 -10.93
CA ASN A 110 7.08 -5.41 -11.75
C ASN A 110 7.25 -4.23 -12.72
N SER A 111 8.28 -4.28 -13.57
CA SER A 111 8.61 -3.20 -14.50
C SER A 111 7.55 -2.91 -15.57
N SER A 112 6.61 -3.80 -15.84
CA SER A 112 5.49 -3.55 -16.75
C SER A 112 4.30 -2.91 -16.04
N ILE A 113 4.08 -3.25 -14.77
CA ILE A 113 3.01 -2.70 -13.94
C ILE A 113 3.32 -1.25 -13.55
N ILE A 114 4.56 -0.96 -13.12
CA ILE A 114 4.94 0.38 -12.66
C ILE A 114 4.76 1.46 -13.74
N LYS A 115 4.84 1.11 -15.01
CA LYS A 115 4.57 2.02 -16.15
C LYS A 115 3.11 2.44 -16.29
N LYS A 116 2.21 1.73 -15.63
CA LYS A 116 0.75 1.91 -15.74
C LYS A 116 0.12 2.52 -14.49
N ILE A 117 0.91 2.75 -13.44
CA ILE A 117 0.42 3.26 -12.15
C ILE A 117 1.19 4.51 -11.75
N ASN A 118 0.51 5.46 -11.12
CA ASN A 118 1.13 6.65 -10.54
C ASN A 118 1.05 6.54 -9.00
N CYS A 119 2.21 6.40 -8.35
CA CYS A 119 2.32 6.28 -6.90
C CYS A 119 3.72 6.69 -6.43
N GLU A 120 3.86 7.10 -5.17
CA GLU A 120 5.15 7.50 -4.59
C GLU A 120 6.02 6.31 -4.22
N LYS A 121 5.41 5.16 -3.90
CA LYS A 121 6.14 4.01 -3.37
C LYS A 121 5.60 2.71 -3.97
N ILE A 122 6.49 1.75 -4.16
CA ILE A 122 6.12 0.37 -4.53
C ILE A 122 6.81 -0.64 -3.61
N VAL A 123 6.17 -1.79 -3.45
CA VAL A 123 6.78 -3.00 -2.91
C VAL A 123 6.83 -4.04 -4.01
N SER A 124 8.03 -4.50 -4.33
CA SER A 124 8.27 -5.53 -5.35
C SER A 124 9.12 -6.64 -4.77
N GLY A 125 8.47 -7.74 -4.36
CA GLY A 125 9.12 -8.90 -3.77
C GLY A 125 9.51 -9.94 -4.83
N ALA A 126 8.57 -10.73 -5.31
CA ALA A 126 8.82 -11.87 -6.18
C ALA A 126 9.53 -11.51 -7.50
N ALA A 127 9.23 -10.37 -8.10
CA ALA A 127 9.88 -9.93 -9.33
C ALA A 127 11.39 -9.69 -9.14
N VAL A 128 11.80 -9.24 -7.97
CA VAL A 128 13.20 -9.02 -7.62
C VAL A 128 13.85 -10.31 -7.13
N LEU A 129 13.25 -10.97 -6.13
CA LEU A 129 13.85 -12.11 -5.44
C LEU A 129 13.97 -13.36 -6.33
N ASN A 130 13.04 -13.56 -7.27
CA ASN A 130 13.08 -14.70 -8.20
C ASN A 130 13.84 -14.40 -9.49
N SER A 131 14.37 -13.17 -9.63
CA SER A 131 15.16 -12.80 -10.80
C SER A 131 16.55 -13.44 -10.75
N LYS A 132 17.05 -13.86 -11.92
CA LYS A 132 18.46 -14.25 -12.07
C LYS A 132 19.44 -13.08 -11.87
N LYS A 133 18.95 -11.82 -11.93
CA LYS A 133 19.73 -10.59 -11.78
C LYS A 133 18.97 -9.60 -10.88
N PRO A 134 18.87 -9.85 -9.56
CA PRO A 134 18.02 -9.04 -8.65
C PRO A 134 18.39 -7.56 -8.65
N ILE A 135 19.70 -7.24 -8.64
CA ILE A 135 20.18 -5.85 -8.65
C ILE A 135 19.73 -5.12 -9.94
N TYR A 136 19.78 -5.79 -11.08
CA TYR A 136 19.31 -5.22 -12.35
C TYR A 136 17.80 -4.94 -12.32
N GLU A 137 17.00 -5.83 -11.74
CA GLU A 137 15.54 -5.60 -11.58
C GLU A 137 15.25 -4.42 -10.66
N ILE A 138 15.99 -4.26 -9.56
CA ILE A 138 15.88 -3.08 -8.68
C ILE A 138 16.20 -1.80 -9.47
N MET A 139 17.31 -1.77 -10.18
CA MET A 139 17.69 -0.61 -10.99
C MET A 139 16.65 -0.27 -12.04
N LYS A 140 16.10 -1.28 -12.73
CA LYS A 140 15.05 -1.14 -13.73
C LYS A 140 13.76 -0.55 -13.13
N LEU A 141 13.32 -1.03 -11.97
CA LEU A 141 12.16 -0.48 -11.27
C LEU A 141 12.38 0.98 -10.88
N GLN A 142 13.56 1.32 -10.38
CA GLN A 142 13.91 2.71 -10.01
C GLN A 142 14.01 3.64 -11.22
N THR A 143 14.49 3.15 -12.37
CA THR A 143 14.66 3.96 -13.59
C THR A 143 13.31 4.25 -14.23
N VAL A 144 12.43 3.26 -14.33
CA VAL A 144 11.10 3.44 -14.93
C VAL A 144 10.29 4.49 -14.16
N SER A 145 10.35 4.48 -12.83
CA SER A 145 9.64 5.45 -12.00
C SER A 145 10.12 6.91 -12.16
N ARG A 146 11.35 7.12 -12.67
CA ARG A 146 11.93 8.47 -12.85
C ARG A 146 11.65 9.10 -14.22
N TYR A 147 11.39 8.32 -15.25
CA TYR A 147 11.27 8.80 -16.62
C TYR A 147 9.87 9.19 -17.06
N GLU A 148 8.84 8.85 -16.30
CA GLU A 148 7.45 9.23 -16.61
C GLU A 148 6.95 10.45 -15.82
N SER A 149 7.84 11.14 -15.09
CA SER A 149 7.55 12.36 -14.33
C SER A 149 8.03 13.65 -15.01
N ILE A 150 8.31 13.59 -16.34
CA ILE A 150 8.72 14.77 -17.16
C ILE A 150 7.66 15.05 -18.20
#